data_bc140959b88cdb90d0908b577a7e2019
#
_entry.id   bc140959b88cdb90d0908b577a7e2019
#
_cell.length_a   1.000
_cell.length_b   1.000
_cell.length_c   1.000
_cell.angle_alpha   90.00
_cell.angle_beta   90.00
_cell.angle_gamma   90.00
#
_symmetry.space_group_name_H-M   'P 1'
#
loop_
_entity.id
_entity.type
_entity.pdbx_description
1 polymer ?
#
loop_
_entity_poly.entity_id
_entity_poly.type
_entity_poly.pdbx_seq_one_letter_code
_entity_poly.pdbx_strand_id
1 'polypeptide(L)'
;MDNTLAMLLSDTYKQTHFRMYPAGLTKLVSYWVPRRSMLKNQNKMIFFGLQAFIKEYLIDYFNKNFFKLSEDEVVKQYTDSMDIQIGRINYDLEGIVALHSLGYLPLEIRALPEGTLVPMGVPCIEI
;
A
#
# COMPACT_ATOMS: atom_id res chain seq x y z
N MET A 1 -9.71 6.37 14.31
CA MET A 1 -8.89 5.40 13.56
C MET A 1 -8.02 4.64 14.53
N ASP A 2 -7.96 3.35 14.35
CA ASP A 2 -7.17 2.43 15.15
C ASP A 2 -5.68 2.78 15.10
N ASN A 3 -4.92 2.44 16.15
CA ASN A 3 -3.47 2.63 16.19
C ASN A 3 -2.72 1.44 15.56
N THR A 4 -3.31 0.78 14.58
CA THR A 4 -2.67 -0.33 13.86
C THR A 4 -1.47 0.17 13.08
N LEU A 5 -0.35 -0.55 13.15
CA LEU A 5 0.84 -0.25 12.36
C LEU A 5 0.48 -0.15 10.87
N ALA A 6 0.88 0.92 10.20
CA ALA A 6 0.43 1.20 8.82
C ALA A 6 0.72 0.06 7.84
N MET A 7 1.87 -0.62 7.99
CA MET A 7 2.24 -1.76 7.15
C MET A 7 1.31 -2.97 7.28
N LEU A 8 0.53 -3.05 8.36
CA LEU A 8 -0.43 -4.15 8.59
C LEU A 8 -1.82 -3.89 8.00
N LEU A 9 -2.04 -2.75 7.33
CA LEU A 9 -3.32 -2.44 6.66
C LEU A 9 -3.48 -3.13 5.30
N SER A 10 -2.54 -3.95 4.89
CA SER A 10 -2.63 -4.76 3.66
C SER A 10 -3.05 -6.20 3.94
N ASP A 11 -3.48 -6.91 2.89
CA ASP A 11 -3.72 -8.35 2.98
C ASP A 11 -2.45 -9.09 3.43
N THR A 12 -2.57 -10.00 4.39
CA THR A 12 -1.43 -10.70 5.00
C THR A 12 -0.52 -11.39 3.98
N TYR A 13 -1.09 -12.02 2.94
CA TYR A 13 -0.29 -12.72 1.93
C TYR A 13 0.64 -11.77 1.14
N LYS A 14 0.32 -10.49 1.06
CA LYS A 14 1.17 -9.50 0.38
C LYS A 14 2.49 -9.26 1.11
N GLN A 15 2.53 -9.52 2.41
CA GLN A 15 3.75 -9.41 3.21
C GLN A 15 4.83 -10.45 2.81
N THR A 16 4.46 -11.47 2.03
CA THR A 16 5.40 -12.48 1.52
C THR A 16 5.84 -12.25 0.07
N HIS A 17 5.29 -11.27 -0.64
CA HIS A 17 5.53 -11.03 -2.06
C HIS A 17 6.99 -10.69 -2.39
N PHE A 18 7.74 -10.11 -1.45
CA PHE A 18 9.16 -9.81 -1.65
C PHE A 18 9.98 -11.03 -2.09
N ARG A 19 9.59 -12.24 -1.67
CA ARG A 19 10.24 -13.50 -2.06
C ARG A 19 9.99 -13.89 -3.53
N MET A 20 9.00 -13.28 -4.16
CA MET A 20 8.62 -13.57 -5.55
C MET A 20 9.33 -12.65 -6.54
N TYR A 21 10.00 -11.61 -6.05
CA TYR A 21 10.69 -10.67 -6.91
C TYR A 21 12.05 -11.21 -7.35
N PRO A 22 12.45 -11.01 -8.63
CA PRO A 22 13.77 -11.39 -9.08
C PRO A 22 14.85 -10.56 -8.41
N ALA A 23 16.03 -11.15 -8.24
CA ALA A 23 17.19 -10.43 -7.74
C ALA A 23 17.51 -9.23 -8.64
N GLY A 24 17.82 -8.08 -8.02
CA GLY A 24 18.12 -6.85 -8.73
C GLY A 24 16.91 -6.05 -9.18
N LEU A 25 15.69 -6.41 -8.76
CA LEU A 25 14.51 -5.57 -8.99
C LEU A 25 14.68 -4.21 -8.29
N THR A 26 14.66 -3.13 -9.08
CA THR A 26 14.81 -1.75 -8.58
C THR A 26 13.54 -0.92 -8.69
N LYS A 27 12.60 -1.36 -9.51
CA LYS A 27 11.32 -0.68 -9.73
C LYS A 27 10.21 -1.68 -9.99
N LEU A 28 9.07 -1.46 -9.36
CA LEU A 28 7.82 -2.17 -9.63
C LEU A 28 6.79 -1.15 -10.10
N VAL A 29 6.07 -1.47 -11.16
CA VAL A 29 4.97 -0.63 -11.65
C VAL A 29 3.67 -1.40 -11.52
N SER A 30 2.68 -0.77 -10.92
CA SER A 30 1.35 -1.33 -10.72
C SER A 30 0.28 -0.39 -11.25
N TYR A 31 -0.85 -0.97 -11.69
CA TYR A 31 -1.99 -0.20 -12.18
C TYR A 31 -3.23 -0.47 -11.36
N TRP A 32 -3.95 0.60 -11.00
CA TRP A 32 -5.29 0.48 -10.48
C TRP A 32 -6.32 0.59 -11.60
N VAL A 33 -7.19 -0.43 -11.70
CA VAL A 33 -8.15 -0.57 -12.80
C VAL A 33 -9.53 -0.90 -12.23
N PRO A 34 -10.59 -0.14 -12.55
CA PRO A 34 -11.96 -0.51 -12.24
C PRO A 34 -12.36 -1.71 -13.10
N ARG A 35 -12.39 -2.91 -12.52
CA ARG A 35 -12.55 -4.16 -13.28
C ARG A 35 -13.94 -4.37 -13.85
N ARG A 36 -14.98 -4.07 -13.06
CA ARG A 36 -16.40 -4.23 -13.46
C ARG A 36 -17.31 -3.38 -12.59
N SER A 37 -18.45 -3.00 -13.13
CA SER A 37 -19.52 -2.39 -12.36
C SER A 37 -20.38 -3.45 -11.66
N MET A 38 -20.85 -3.14 -10.47
CA MET A 38 -21.89 -3.91 -9.77
C MET A 38 -23.29 -3.44 -10.15
N LEU A 39 -23.43 -2.31 -10.85
CA LEU A 39 -24.69 -1.74 -11.30
C LEU A 39 -24.99 -2.18 -12.74
N LYS A 40 -26.24 -2.57 -13.00
CA LYS A 40 -26.70 -2.90 -14.37
C LYS A 40 -26.60 -1.66 -15.27
N ASN A 41 -26.19 -1.86 -16.50
CA ASN A 41 -26.08 -0.83 -17.53
C ASN A 41 -25.12 0.33 -17.21
N GLN A 42 -24.24 0.16 -16.22
CA GLN A 42 -23.17 1.11 -15.90
C GLN A 42 -21.82 0.49 -16.27
N ASN A 43 -21.16 1.04 -17.27
CA ASN A 43 -19.84 0.58 -17.72
C ASN A 43 -18.74 1.63 -17.53
N LYS A 44 -19.03 2.69 -16.78
CA LYS A 44 -18.11 3.79 -16.47
C LYS A 44 -18.20 4.17 -15.00
N MET A 45 -17.14 4.74 -14.47
CA MET A 45 -17.10 5.36 -13.16
C MET A 45 -16.51 6.78 -13.25
N ILE A 46 -16.80 7.62 -12.29
CA ILE A 46 -16.10 8.88 -12.09
C ILE A 46 -14.90 8.60 -11.21
N PHE A 47 -13.70 8.91 -11.71
CA PHE A 47 -12.46 8.83 -10.92
C PHE A 47 -12.40 10.01 -9.96
N PHE A 48 -12.40 9.75 -8.66
CA PHE A 48 -12.44 10.79 -7.63
C PHE A 48 -11.90 10.28 -6.29
N GLY A 49 -11.29 11.17 -5.51
CA GLY A 49 -10.89 10.93 -4.11
C GLY A 49 -9.44 10.48 -3.91
N LEU A 50 -8.61 10.39 -4.96
CA LEU A 50 -7.21 9.97 -4.85
C LEU A 50 -6.40 10.95 -3.99
N GLN A 51 -6.60 12.27 -4.14
CA GLN A 51 -5.85 13.26 -3.37
C GLN A 51 -6.15 13.15 -1.87
N ALA A 52 -7.41 12.96 -1.50
CA ALA A 52 -7.81 12.73 -0.12
C ALA A 52 -7.20 11.43 0.43
N PHE A 53 -7.24 10.34 -0.37
CA PHE A 53 -6.63 9.07 -0.01
C PHE A 53 -5.12 9.18 0.22
N ILE A 54 -4.39 9.83 -0.68
CA ILE A 54 -2.94 10.05 -0.53
C ILE A 54 -2.66 10.82 0.77
N LYS A 55 -3.38 11.93 0.99
CA LYS A 55 -3.18 12.76 2.18
C LYS A 55 -3.47 11.99 3.46
N GLU A 56 -4.62 11.36 3.55
CA GLU A 56 -5.10 10.70 4.77
C GLU A 56 -4.31 9.43 5.10
N TYR A 57 -4.10 8.56 4.09
CA TYR A 57 -3.52 7.23 4.34
C TYR A 57 -2.03 7.18 4.05
N LEU A 58 -1.56 7.64 2.89
CA LEU A 58 -0.16 7.47 2.51
C LEU A 58 0.76 8.50 3.19
N ILE A 59 0.23 9.64 3.61
CA ILE A 59 1.01 10.68 4.29
C ILE A 59 0.70 10.67 5.79
N ASP A 60 -0.51 11.06 6.21
CA ASP A 60 -0.81 11.32 7.61
C ASP A 60 -0.81 10.04 8.46
N TYR A 61 -1.46 8.99 7.96
CA TYR A 61 -1.53 7.72 8.68
C TYR A 61 -0.17 7.02 8.76
N PHE A 62 0.59 6.95 7.65
CA PHE A 62 1.94 6.38 7.66
C PHE A 62 2.88 7.19 8.54
N ASN A 63 2.84 8.51 8.48
CA ASN A 63 3.63 9.34 9.38
C ASN A 63 3.31 9.04 10.85
N LYS A 64 2.04 8.98 11.22
CA LYS A 64 1.62 8.76 12.61
C LYS A 64 1.92 7.33 13.09
N ASN A 65 1.60 6.32 12.28
CA ASN A 65 1.55 4.93 12.70
C ASN A 65 2.67 4.06 12.08
N PHE A 66 3.74 4.69 11.62
CA PHE A 66 4.94 4.01 11.13
C PHE A 66 6.18 4.90 11.30
N PHE A 67 6.34 5.98 10.54
CA PHE A 67 7.58 6.76 10.50
C PHE A 67 7.91 7.53 11.80
N LYS A 68 6.91 7.92 12.59
CA LYS A 68 7.10 8.61 13.89
C LYS A 68 7.24 7.67 15.09
N LEU A 69 7.00 6.39 14.91
CA LEU A 69 7.28 5.40 15.95
C LEU A 69 8.79 5.17 16.02
N SER A 70 9.29 4.69 17.18
CA SER A 70 10.65 4.19 17.24
C SER A 70 10.79 2.90 16.41
N GLU A 71 12.00 2.61 15.94
CA GLU A 71 12.28 1.37 15.20
C GLU A 71 11.89 0.14 16.03
N ASP A 72 12.22 0.13 17.32
CA ASP A 72 11.87 -0.96 18.24
C ASP A 72 10.35 -1.19 18.32
N GLU A 73 9.55 -0.12 18.35
CA GLU A 73 8.09 -0.21 18.35
C GLU A 73 7.56 -0.77 17.02
N VAL A 74 8.11 -0.32 15.91
CA VAL A 74 7.75 -0.83 14.57
C VAL A 74 8.09 -2.31 14.46
N VAL A 75 9.31 -2.69 14.80
CA VAL A 75 9.77 -4.09 14.77
C VAL A 75 8.89 -4.95 15.66
N LYS A 76 8.64 -4.52 16.89
CA LYS A 76 7.81 -5.28 17.83
C LYS A 76 6.38 -5.49 17.32
N GLN A 77 5.69 -4.42 16.91
CA GLN A 77 4.31 -4.51 16.45
C GLN A 77 4.20 -5.35 15.18
N TYR A 78 5.16 -5.21 14.26
CA TYR A 78 5.19 -5.97 13.02
C TYR A 78 5.43 -7.46 13.29
N THR A 79 6.46 -7.80 14.06
CA THR A 79 6.81 -9.20 14.37
C THR A 79 5.73 -9.89 15.19
N ASP A 80 5.19 -9.25 16.23
CA ASP A 80 4.11 -9.81 17.04
C ASP A 80 2.89 -10.19 16.17
N SER A 81 2.54 -9.33 15.20
CA SER A 81 1.43 -9.60 14.29
C SER A 81 1.75 -10.68 13.26
N MET A 82 2.92 -10.62 12.63
CA MET A 82 3.29 -11.53 11.55
C MET A 82 3.62 -12.94 12.04
N ASP A 83 4.20 -13.08 13.24
CA ASP A 83 4.46 -14.37 13.89
C ASP A 83 3.19 -15.17 14.08
N ILE A 84 2.08 -14.50 14.44
CA ILE A 84 0.77 -15.11 14.59
C ILE A 84 0.15 -15.49 13.25
N GLN A 85 0.29 -14.61 12.24
CA GLN A 85 -0.42 -14.74 10.96
C GLN A 85 0.25 -15.73 10.01
N ILE A 86 1.57 -15.71 9.88
CA ILE A 86 2.31 -16.49 8.86
C ILE A 86 3.58 -17.18 9.38
N GLY A 87 3.95 -16.97 10.65
CA GLY A 87 5.14 -17.55 11.27
C GLY A 87 6.43 -16.79 10.98
N ARG A 88 7.41 -16.97 11.88
CA ARG A 88 8.62 -16.15 12.03
C ARG A 88 9.53 -16.01 10.81
N ILE A 89 9.51 -16.93 9.89
CA ILE A 89 10.46 -16.98 8.75
C ILE A 89 9.85 -16.52 7.43
N ASN A 90 8.62 -16.03 7.46
CA ASN A 90 7.85 -15.82 6.23
C ASN A 90 7.67 -14.35 5.83
N TYR A 91 8.24 -13.40 6.57
CA TYR A 91 8.12 -11.97 6.30
C TYR A 91 9.48 -11.27 6.19
N ASP A 92 9.49 -10.09 5.60
CA ASP A 92 10.68 -9.26 5.32
C ASP A 92 10.87 -8.19 6.41
N LEU A 93 11.51 -8.54 7.51
CA LEU A 93 11.82 -7.58 8.56
C LEU A 93 12.87 -6.57 8.13
N GLU A 94 13.88 -6.99 7.36
CA GLU A 94 14.95 -6.10 6.88
C GLU A 94 14.38 -5.01 5.97
N GLY A 95 13.47 -5.36 5.06
CA GLY A 95 12.78 -4.40 4.20
C GLY A 95 11.91 -3.42 4.99
N ILE A 96 11.23 -3.87 6.06
CA ILE A 96 10.44 -3.00 6.93
C ILE A 96 11.32 -1.99 7.67
N VAL A 97 12.45 -2.42 8.23
CA VAL A 97 13.43 -1.55 8.91
C VAL A 97 14.04 -0.56 7.92
N ALA A 98 14.42 -1.01 6.73
CA ALA A 98 14.96 -0.15 5.69
C ALA A 98 13.95 0.92 5.25
N LEU A 99 12.67 0.56 5.07
CA LEU A 99 11.61 1.51 4.76
C LEU A 99 11.41 2.53 5.90
N HIS A 100 11.41 2.06 7.15
CA HIS A 100 11.28 2.94 8.31
C HIS A 100 12.43 3.95 8.37
N SER A 101 13.67 3.51 8.17
CA SER A 101 14.86 4.35 8.14
C SER A 101 14.86 5.37 7.00
N LEU A 102 14.18 5.06 5.88
CA LEU A 102 14.01 5.99 4.76
C LEU A 102 13.13 7.20 5.14
N GLY A 103 12.17 7.02 6.04
CA GLY A 103 11.33 8.08 6.59
C GLY A 103 10.17 8.56 5.69
N TYR A 104 9.96 7.94 4.55
CA TYR A 104 8.84 8.22 3.62
C TYR A 104 8.53 7.01 2.75
N LEU A 105 7.33 6.97 2.15
CA LEU A 105 6.99 5.97 1.13
C LEU A 105 7.60 6.33 -0.21
N PRO A 106 8.51 5.51 -0.79
CA PRO A 106 9.16 5.81 -2.06
C PRO A 106 8.25 5.49 -3.26
N LEU A 107 7.08 6.14 -3.29
CA LEU A 107 6.06 5.93 -4.32
C LEU A 107 6.03 7.10 -5.29
N GLU A 108 5.97 6.80 -6.58
CA GLU A 108 5.61 7.74 -7.65
C GLU A 108 4.21 7.39 -8.13
N ILE A 109 3.25 8.31 -7.98
CA ILE A 109 1.86 8.08 -8.33
C ILE A 109 1.47 9.01 -9.47
N ARG A 110 1.03 8.43 -10.59
CA ARG A 110 0.46 9.13 -11.74
C ARG A 110 -0.99 8.72 -11.89
N ALA A 111 -1.87 9.67 -12.14
CA ALA A 111 -3.29 9.38 -12.23
C ALA A 111 -3.99 10.29 -13.24
N LEU A 112 -5.17 9.85 -13.66
CA LEU A 112 -6.09 10.70 -14.40
C LEU A 112 -6.54 11.88 -13.51
N PRO A 113 -6.92 13.02 -14.08
CA PRO A 113 -7.52 14.10 -13.33
C PRO A 113 -8.81 13.63 -12.62
N GLU A 114 -9.01 14.08 -11.36
CA GLU A 114 -10.28 13.83 -10.67
C GLU A 114 -11.47 14.42 -11.41
N GLY A 115 -12.59 13.73 -11.38
CA GLY A 115 -13.76 14.06 -12.18
C GLY A 115 -13.79 13.40 -13.57
N THR A 116 -12.71 12.73 -13.99
CA THR A 116 -12.68 12.01 -15.27
C THR A 116 -13.66 10.85 -15.27
N LEU A 117 -14.48 10.76 -16.32
CA LEU A 117 -15.37 9.61 -16.56
C LEU A 117 -14.59 8.50 -17.26
N VAL A 118 -14.37 7.38 -16.55
CA VAL A 118 -13.48 6.29 -16.97
C VAL A 118 -14.30 5.03 -17.27
N PRO A 119 -14.10 4.40 -18.43
CA PRO A 119 -14.67 3.08 -18.71
C PRO A 119 -14.12 1.99 -17.80
N MET A 120 -14.93 0.97 -17.49
CA MET A 120 -14.43 -0.23 -16.82
C MET A 120 -13.32 -0.89 -17.67
N GLY A 121 -12.29 -1.42 -16.99
CA GLY A 121 -11.13 -2.04 -17.64
C GLY A 121 -10.02 -1.08 -18.06
N VAL A 122 -10.17 0.24 -17.85
CA VAL A 122 -9.15 1.25 -18.18
C VAL A 122 -8.37 1.62 -16.92
N PRO A 123 -7.01 1.57 -16.93
CA PRO A 123 -6.19 2.03 -15.81
C PRO A 123 -6.42 3.51 -15.49
N CYS A 124 -6.56 3.82 -14.20
CA CYS A 124 -6.74 5.19 -13.71
C CYS A 124 -5.55 5.72 -12.91
N ILE A 125 -4.80 4.81 -12.30
CA ILE A 125 -3.62 5.14 -11.51
C ILE A 125 -2.49 4.21 -11.92
N GLU A 126 -1.30 4.76 -12.02
CA GLU A 126 -0.01 4.08 -12.09
C GLU A 126 0.78 4.41 -10.83
N ILE A 127 1.34 3.39 -10.21
CA ILE A 127 2.14 3.50 -8.98
C ILE A 127 3.47 2.86 -9.20
#